data_b9501e409bb981addc3a911d31cb238b
#
_entry.id   b9501e409bb981addc3a911d31cb238b
#
_cell.length_a   1.000
_cell.length_b   1.000
_cell.length_c   1.000
_cell.angle_alpha   90.00
_cell.angle_beta   90.00
_cell.angle_gamma   90.00
#
_symmetry.space_group_name_H-M   'P 1'
#
loop_
_entity.id
_entity.type
_entity.pdbx_description
1 polymer ?
#
loop_
_entity_poly.entity_id
_entity_poly.type
_entity_poly.pdbx_seq_one_letter_code
_entity_poly.pdbx_strand_id
1 'polypeptide(L)'
;MNGTTGYLTLHPEVLPATVGGTGNSVTATTNAGVQALLPAGGTPSVILPSDFVIASASDLPPGGVGGGVLLGQTLALTLNLRFSTLGILDPGLASFQLPSIPFCTQGLLPGPDGVLGTADDTLNGADPLQGPFTFPTGIAIGNNTAGDLLLLANQALRGAMPPTPLTLSSINDAVTTMNEAFDECRRIVPCN
;
A
#
# COMPACT_ATOMS: atom_id res chain seq x y z
N MET A 1 9.08 -6.24 -6.91
CA MET A 1 8.39 -6.56 -8.19
C MET A 1 9.45 -6.67 -9.27
N ASN A 2 10.02 -7.86 -9.42
CA ASN A 2 11.04 -8.12 -10.42
C ASN A 2 10.40 -8.81 -11.63
N GLY A 3 10.37 -8.14 -12.75
CA GLY A 3 10.08 -8.73 -14.03
C GLY A 3 9.22 -7.83 -14.91
N THR A 4 9.52 -7.80 -16.16
CA THR A 4 8.79 -7.13 -17.23
C THR A 4 7.34 -7.61 -17.41
N THR A 5 6.95 -8.64 -16.66
CA THR A 5 5.60 -9.22 -16.59
C THR A 5 5.08 -9.20 -15.16
N GLY A 6 5.24 -8.08 -14.47
CA GLY A 6 4.68 -7.92 -13.12
C GLY A 6 3.15 -8.03 -13.10
N TYR A 7 2.60 -8.24 -11.92
CA TYR A 7 1.15 -8.40 -11.68
C TYR A 7 0.29 -7.38 -12.41
N LEU A 8 0.69 -6.10 -12.48
CA LEU A 8 -0.05 -5.06 -13.21
C LEU A 8 -0.14 -5.29 -14.73
N THR A 9 0.82 -6.00 -15.32
CA THR A 9 0.76 -6.36 -16.74
C THR A 9 -0.20 -7.53 -16.97
N LEU A 10 -0.24 -8.47 -16.03
CA LEU A 10 -1.13 -9.62 -16.09
C LEU A 10 -2.57 -9.27 -15.68
N HIS A 11 -2.74 -8.25 -14.83
CA HIS A 11 -3.99 -7.84 -14.23
C HIS A 11 -4.27 -6.34 -14.44
N PRO A 12 -4.47 -5.90 -15.70
CA PRO A 12 -4.74 -4.49 -16.00
C PRO A 12 -6.07 -3.99 -15.41
N GLU A 13 -6.97 -4.90 -15.00
CA GLU A 13 -8.26 -4.60 -14.37
C GLU A 13 -8.13 -3.94 -12.99
N VAL A 14 -6.96 -3.99 -12.35
CA VAL A 14 -6.71 -3.24 -11.10
C VAL A 14 -6.56 -1.74 -11.34
N LEU A 15 -6.41 -1.32 -12.58
CA LEU A 15 -6.35 0.08 -12.99
C LEU A 15 -7.72 0.56 -13.52
N PRO A 16 -8.01 1.86 -13.47
CA PRO A 16 -7.20 2.94 -12.93
C PRO A 16 -7.12 2.91 -11.41
N ALA A 17 -5.98 3.29 -10.83
CA ALA A 17 -5.79 3.43 -9.38
C ALA A 17 -5.69 4.91 -9.01
N THR A 18 -6.58 5.38 -8.12
CA THR A 18 -6.64 6.78 -7.68
C THR A 18 -6.26 6.90 -6.22
N VAL A 19 -5.44 7.87 -5.89
CA VAL A 19 -5.10 8.28 -4.52
C VAL A 19 -5.39 9.75 -4.30
N GLY A 20 -5.64 10.13 -3.04
CA GLY A 20 -6.10 11.48 -2.69
C GLY A 20 -7.61 11.61 -2.78
N GLY A 21 -8.10 12.76 -3.22
CA GLY A 21 -9.54 13.01 -3.37
C GLY A 21 -9.79 14.22 -4.28
N THR A 22 -11.04 14.45 -4.63
CA THR A 22 -11.45 15.51 -5.57
C THR A 22 -10.74 16.83 -5.32
N GLY A 23 -10.11 17.36 -6.35
CA GLY A 23 -9.35 18.60 -6.34
C GLY A 23 -7.87 18.45 -5.93
N ASN A 24 -7.50 17.29 -5.36
CA ASN A 24 -6.14 16.92 -4.97
C ASN A 24 -5.99 15.39 -5.13
N SER A 25 -5.99 14.92 -6.36
CA SER A 25 -5.89 13.48 -6.65
C SER A 25 -4.86 13.16 -7.73
N VAL A 26 -4.38 11.93 -7.69
CA VAL A 26 -3.55 11.34 -8.75
C VAL A 26 -4.14 10.01 -9.15
N THR A 27 -4.43 9.84 -10.43
CA THR A 27 -4.97 8.61 -11.02
C THR A 27 -3.95 8.02 -11.98
N ALA A 28 -3.38 6.86 -11.64
CA ALA A 28 -2.59 6.06 -12.56
C ALA A 28 -3.52 5.22 -13.43
N THR A 29 -3.47 5.40 -14.75
CA THR A 29 -4.38 4.72 -15.69
C THR A 29 -3.74 3.53 -16.38
N THR A 30 -2.42 3.40 -16.34
CA THR A 30 -1.65 2.33 -16.97
C THR A 30 -0.54 1.85 -16.05
N ASN A 31 0.06 0.70 -16.39
CA ASN A 31 1.28 0.23 -15.72
C ASN A 31 2.43 1.26 -15.83
N ALA A 32 2.61 1.91 -16.98
CA ALA A 32 3.62 2.95 -17.16
C ALA A 32 3.33 4.18 -16.30
N GLY A 33 2.06 4.52 -16.08
CA GLY A 33 1.65 5.57 -15.14
C GLY A 33 1.99 5.23 -13.69
N VAL A 34 1.77 3.99 -13.27
CA VAL A 34 2.20 3.53 -11.94
C VAL A 34 3.72 3.60 -11.79
N GLN A 35 4.48 3.13 -12.79
CA GLN A 35 5.95 3.19 -12.80
C GLN A 35 6.48 4.63 -12.77
N ALA A 36 5.77 5.58 -13.38
CA ALA A 36 6.14 7.00 -13.36
C ALA A 36 5.96 7.63 -11.96
N LEU A 37 5.04 7.09 -11.16
CA LEU A 37 4.76 7.56 -9.80
C LEU A 37 5.57 6.80 -8.73
N LEU A 38 6.17 5.65 -9.08
CA LEU A 38 6.91 4.80 -8.15
C LEU A 38 8.38 4.61 -8.62
N PRO A 39 9.36 4.66 -7.69
CA PRO A 39 9.20 5.00 -6.28
C PRO A 39 9.03 6.50 -6.08
N ALA A 40 8.02 6.92 -5.31
CA ALA A 40 7.91 8.30 -4.88
C ALA A 40 8.85 8.55 -3.69
N GLY A 41 9.57 9.64 -3.73
CA GLY A 41 10.50 10.04 -2.69
C GLY A 41 10.15 11.38 -2.04
N GLY A 42 10.98 11.83 -1.12
CA GLY A 42 10.84 13.11 -0.44
C GLY A 42 9.97 13.06 0.81
N THR A 43 9.75 14.21 1.42
CA THR A 43 8.95 14.35 2.63
C THR A 43 7.47 14.11 2.34
N PRO A 44 6.72 13.39 3.21
CA PRO A 44 5.27 13.28 3.11
C PRO A 44 4.62 14.66 3.01
N SER A 45 3.77 14.84 2.01
CA SER A 45 3.09 16.11 1.76
C SER A 45 1.69 15.88 1.18
N VAL A 46 0.94 16.95 0.98
CA VAL A 46 -0.33 16.88 0.25
C VAL A 46 -0.08 16.87 -1.26
N ILE A 47 -1.02 16.31 -2.01
CA ILE A 47 -1.04 16.43 -3.48
C ILE A 47 -1.31 17.90 -3.84
N LEU A 48 -0.69 18.39 -4.90
CA LEU A 48 -0.94 19.74 -5.40
C LEU A 48 -2.41 19.91 -5.81
N PRO A 49 -2.97 21.15 -5.72
CA PRO A 49 -4.37 21.40 -6.04
C PRO A 49 -4.68 21.17 -7.52
N SER A 50 -4.94 19.90 -7.87
CA SER A 50 -5.39 19.44 -9.19
C SER A 50 -5.77 17.98 -9.12
N ASP A 51 -6.53 17.50 -10.11
CA ASP A 51 -6.77 16.10 -10.36
C ASP A 51 -5.89 15.66 -11.54
N PHE A 52 -4.80 14.97 -11.23
CA PHE A 52 -3.82 14.52 -12.22
C PHE A 52 -4.18 13.14 -12.76
N VAL A 53 -4.07 12.95 -14.07
CA VAL A 53 -4.23 11.66 -14.75
C VAL A 53 -2.91 11.29 -15.39
N ILE A 54 -2.29 10.21 -14.95
CA ILE A 54 -0.94 9.79 -15.32
C ILE A 54 -1.01 8.43 -16.04
N ALA A 55 -0.77 8.44 -17.32
CA ALA A 55 -0.65 7.22 -18.13
C ALA A 55 0.84 6.87 -18.36
N SER A 56 1.74 7.85 -18.25
CA SER A 56 3.18 7.68 -18.46
C SER A 56 3.98 8.81 -17.80
N ALA A 57 5.29 8.72 -17.79
CA ALA A 57 6.17 9.75 -17.23
C ALA A 57 6.04 11.12 -17.93
N SER A 58 5.58 11.16 -19.18
CA SER A 58 5.35 12.43 -19.91
C SER A 58 4.15 13.22 -19.39
N ASP A 59 3.27 12.59 -18.61
CA ASP A 59 2.08 13.24 -18.04
C ASP A 59 2.37 13.92 -16.69
N LEU A 60 3.57 13.68 -16.14
CA LEU A 60 3.99 14.34 -14.90
C LEU A 60 4.23 15.85 -15.15
N PRO A 61 3.61 16.73 -14.35
CA PRO A 61 3.87 18.15 -14.47
C PRO A 61 5.30 18.50 -14.02
N PRO A 62 5.88 19.61 -14.51
CA PRO A 62 7.13 20.12 -13.97
C PRO A 62 7.04 20.32 -12.45
N GLY A 63 7.96 19.72 -11.71
CA GLY A 63 7.94 19.74 -10.23
C GLY A 63 7.13 18.62 -9.57
N GLY A 64 6.51 17.73 -10.38
CA GLY A 64 5.76 16.58 -9.89
C GLY A 64 4.34 16.94 -9.43
N VAL A 65 3.66 15.96 -8.84
CA VAL A 65 2.25 16.05 -8.42
C VAL A 65 2.08 16.36 -6.93
N GLY A 66 3.17 16.45 -6.16
CA GLY A 66 3.13 16.51 -4.70
C GLY A 66 2.97 15.14 -4.03
N GLY A 67 2.59 15.13 -2.77
CA GLY A 67 2.37 13.89 -2.01
C GLY A 67 3.65 13.29 -1.41
N GLY A 68 4.79 13.46 -2.05
CA GLY A 68 6.06 12.89 -1.61
C GLY A 68 6.00 11.37 -1.44
N VAL A 69 6.75 10.83 -0.49
CA VAL A 69 6.78 9.38 -0.22
C VAL A 69 5.40 8.82 0.19
N LEU A 70 4.53 9.62 0.84
CA LEU A 70 3.19 9.20 1.22
C LEU A 70 2.33 8.84 -0.01
N LEU A 71 2.47 9.57 -1.11
CA LEU A 71 1.76 9.26 -2.36
C LEU A 71 2.14 7.87 -2.87
N GLY A 72 3.43 7.56 -2.95
CA GLY A 72 3.90 6.26 -3.43
C GLY A 72 3.45 5.12 -2.54
N GLN A 73 3.58 5.26 -1.23
CA GLN A 73 3.14 4.25 -0.26
C GLN A 73 1.62 4.03 -0.33
N THR A 74 0.84 5.12 -0.44
CA THR A 74 -0.62 5.03 -0.56
C THR A 74 -1.03 4.39 -1.89
N LEU A 75 -0.34 4.68 -2.99
CA LEU A 75 -0.60 4.03 -4.28
C LEU A 75 -0.29 2.53 -4.22
N ALA A 76 0.82 2.12 -3.59
CA ALA A 76 1.15 0.71 -3.39
C ALA A 76 0.08 0.00 -2.57
N LEU A 77 -0.36 0.58 -1.44
CA LEU A 77 -1.44 0.03 -0.63
C LEU A 77 -2.75 -0.05 -1.41
N THR A 78 -3.09 0.98 -2.20
CA THR A 78 -4.29 0.97 -3.06
C THR A 78 -4.28 -0.22 -4.01
N LEU A 79 -3.15 -0.47 -4.68
CA LEU A 79 -3.00 -1.60 -5.60
C LEU A 79 -3.12 -2.94 -4.87
N ASN A 80 -2.44 -3.11 -3.73
CA ASN A 80 -2.51 -4.33 -2.93
C ASN A 80 -3.95 -4.65 -2.48
N LEU A 81 -4.70 -3.65 -2.01
CA LEU A 81 -6.10 -3.84 -1.62
C LEU A 81 -7.00 -4.16 -2.82
N ARG A 82 -6.74 -3.59 -3.99
CA ARG A 82 -7.48 -3.93 -5.22
C ARG A 82 -7.18 -5.33 -5.70
N PHE A 83 -5.92 -5.77 -5.68
CA PHE A 83 -5.55 -7.15 -5.98
C PHE A 83 -6.27 -8.14 -5.05
N SER A 84 -6.30 -7.84 -3.75
CA SER A 84 -7.03 -8.64 -2.76
C SER A 84 -8.54 -8.64 -3.01
N THR A 85 -9.14 -7.49 -3.34
CA THR A 85 -10.59 -7.37 -3.61
C THR A 85 -11.00 -8.16 -4.87
N LEU A 86 -10.13 -8.22 -5.88
CA LEU A 86 -10.36 -8.98 -7.10
C LEU A 86 -10.07 -10.48 -6.94
N GLY A 87 -9.60 -10.92 -5.77
CA GLY A 87 -9.25 -12.31 -5.50
C GLY A 87 -7.99 -12.79 -6.23
N ILE A 88 -7.16 -11.86 -6.69
CA ILE A 88 -5.86 -12.14 -7.33
C ILE A 88 -4.81 -12.44 -6.25
N LEU A 89 -4.92 -11.79 -5.10
CA LEU A 89 -4.18 -12.06 -3.87
C LEU A 89 -5.16 -12.48 -2.78
N ASP A 90 -4.63 -12.95 -1.63
CA ASP A 90 -5.44 -13.40 -0.48
C ASP A 90 -6.60 -12.42 -0.22
N PRO A 91 -7.85 -12.87 -0.33
CA PRO A 91 -9.00 -12.02 -0.09
C PRO A 91 -9.10 -11.65 1.39
N GLY A 92 -9.40 -10.38 1.68
CA GLY A 92 -9.62 -9.92 3.04
C GLY A 92 -8.59 -8.92 3.55
N LEU A 93 -7.55 -8.56 2.76
CA LEU A 93 -6.56 -7.58 3.19
C LEU A 93 -7.20 -6.23 3.59
N ALA A 94 -8.27 -5.80 2.92
CA ALA A 94 -8.95 -4.55 3.28
C ALA A 94 -9.60 -4.59 4.68
N SER A 95 -10.04 -5.77 5.12
CA SER A 95 -10.64 -5.99 6.45
C SER A 95 -9.62 -6.44 7.51
N PHE A 96 -8.35 -6.54 7.12
CA PHE A 96 -7.28 -6.89 8.05
C PHE A 96 -7.22 -5.87 9.20
N GLN A 97 -7.37 -6.35 10.44
CA GLN A 97 -7.32 -5.52 11.64
C GLN A 97 -5.88 -5.13 11.97
N LEU A 98 -5.62 -3.83 12.08
CA LEU A 98 -4.29 -3.32 12.42
C LEU A 98 -3.94 -3.70 13.86
N PRO A 99 -2.87 -4.50 14.10
CA PRO A 99 -2.49 -4.89 15.45
C PRO A 99 -2.09 -3.69 16.32
N SER A 100 -2.55 -3.67 17.55
CA SER A 100 -2.13 -2.69 18.57
C SER A 100 -0.87 -3.07 19.32
N ILE A 101 -0.36 -4.28 19.10
CA ILE A 101 0.87 -4.83 19.67
C ILE A 101 1.86 -5.14 18.54
N PRO A 102 3.17 -5.22 18.84
CA PRO A 102 4.17 -5.61 17.86
C PRO A 102 3.85 -6.99 17.25
N PHE A 103 4.06 -7.14 15.96
CA PHE A 103 3.86 -8.39 15.22
C PHE A 103 5.02 -8.68 14.28
N CYS A 104 5.21 -9.93 13.93
CA CYS A 104 6.21 -10.37 12.96
C CYS A 104 5.52 -11.04 11.77
N THR A 105 6.23 -11.11 10.65
CA THR A 105 5.76 -11.84 9.48
C THR A 105 6.82 -12.80 8.98
N GLN A 106 6.38 -13.85 8.30
CA GLN A 106 7.23 -14.86 7.67
C GLN A 106 6.74 -15.14 6.26
N GLY A 107 7.68 -15.33 5.33
CA GLY A 107 7.39 -15.67 3.95
C GLY A 107 6.66 -17.00 3.83
N LEU A 108 6.01 -17.19 2.70
CA LEU A 108 5.26 -18.40 2.37
C LEU A 108 5.99 -19.23 1.32
N LEU A 109 5.72 -20.53 1.33
CA LEU A 109 5.99 -21.44 0.24
C LEU A 109 4.65 -21.73 -0.45
N PRO A 110 4.61 -21.72 -1.79
CA PRO A 110 3.37 -22.01 -2.51
C PRO A 110 2.89 -23.43 -2.20
N GLY A 111 1.60 -23.56 -2.05
CA GLY A 111 0.93 -24.83 -1.90
C GLY A 111 0.90 -25.65 -3.20
N PRO A 112 0.10 -26.74 -3.24
CA PRO A 112 -0.05 -27.61 -4.42
C PRO A 112 -0.51 -26.91 -5.69
N ASP A 113 -1.19 -25.76 -5.58
CA ASP A 113 -1.61 -24.95 -6.73
C ASP A 113 -0.46 -24.13 -7.36
N GLY A 114 0.70 -24.03 -6.68
CA GLY A 114 1.88 -23.30 -7.13
C GLY A 114 1.74 -21.77 -7.10
N VAL A 115 0.67 -21.25 -6.49
CA VAL A 115 0.38 -19.82 -6.41
C VAL A 115 0.57 -19.34 -4.98
N LEU A 116 1.42 -18.33 -4.76
CA LEU A 116 1.58 -17.68 -3.45
C LEU A 116 0.40 -16.76 -3.13
N GLY A 117 0.04 -16.69 -1.84
CA GLY A 117 -1.04 -15.87 -1.31
C GLY A 117 -2.37 -16.62 -1.26
N THR A 118 -2.35 -17.94 -1.36
CA THR A 118 -3.54 -18.81 -1.30
C THR A 118 -3.65 -19.56 0.04
N ALA A 119 -4.78 -20.20 0.28
CA ALA A 119 -5.08 -20.82 1.58
C ALA A 119 -4.26 -22.08 1.87
N ASP A 120 -3.71 -22.72 0.83
CA ASP A 120 -2.91 -23.95 0.92
C ASP A 120 -1.40 -23.70 1.08
N ASP A 121 -0.98 -22.43 1.10
CA ASP A 121 0.41 -22.03 1.37
C ASP A 121 0.86 -22.40 2.78
N THR A 122 2.13 -22.75 2.90
CA THR A 122 2.78 -23.06 4.16
C THR A 122 3.86 -22.03 4.52
N LEU A 123 4.16 -21.88 5.81
CA LEU A 123 5.24 -20.99 6.24
C LEU A 123 6.59 -21.48 5.71
N ASN A 124 7.37 -20.58 5.15
CA ASN A 124 8.75 -20.85 4.74
C ASN A 124 9.68 -20.75 5.94
N GLY A 125 9.98 -21.88 6.59
CA GLY A 125 10.87 -21.91 7.73
C GLY A 125 12.33 -21.51 7.43
N ALA A 126 12.74 -21.44 6.16
CA ALA A 126 14.06 -20.97 5.76
C ALA A 126 14.11 -19.44 5.57
N ASP A 127 12.94 -18.80 5.43
CA ASP A 127 12.84 -17.34 5.30
C ASP A 127 12.90 -16.70 6.70
N PRO A 128 13.78 -15.69 6.92
CA PRO A 128 13.89 -15.06 8.23
C PRO A 128 12.60 -14.33 8.60
N LEU A 129 12.29 -14.31 9.88
CA LEU A 129 11.24 -13.45 10.41
C LEU A 129 11.56 -11.99 10.10
N GLN A 130 10.55 -11.25 9.66
CA GLN A 130 10.62 -9.80 9.56
C GLN A 130 9.82 -9.15 10.69
N GLY A 131 10.27 -8.00 11.16
CA GLY A 131 9.69 -7.27 12.28
C GLY A 131 10.63 -7.25 13.51
N PRO A 132 10.13 -6.91 14.70
CA PRO A 132 8.72 -6.61 14.95
C PRO A 132 8.24 -5.34 14.27
N PHE A 133 7.09 -5.42 13.60
CA PHE A 133 6.40 -4.27 13.06
C PHE A 133 5.48 -3.66 14.11
N THR A 134 5.39 -2.33 14.11
CA THR A 134 4.49 -1.59 15.00
C THR A 134 3.81 -0.47 14.24
N PHE A 135 2.53 -0.25 14.51
CA PHE A 135 1.85 0.92 13.98
C PHE A 135 2.04 2.13 14.90
N PRO A 136 2.19 3.35 14.36
CA PRO A 136 2.25 4.58 15.16
C PRO A 136 1.04 4.72 16.09
N THR A 137 1.27 5.32 17.26
CA THR A 137 0.21 5.59 18.23
C THR A 137 -0.91 6.40 17.58
N GLY A 138 -2.15 5.97 17.76
CA GLY A 138 -3.34 6.59 17.18
C GLY A 138 -3.82 5.95 15.87
N ILE A 139 -3.00 5.16 15.18
CA ILE A 139 -3.40 4.44 13.97
C ILE A 139 -4.18 3.16 14.32
N ALA A 140 -3.63 2.35 15.24
CA ALA A 140 -4.23 1.07 15.64
C ALA A 140 -5.21 1.20 16.81
N ILE A 141 -5.73 2.39 17.10
CA ILE A 141 -6.72 2.61 18.16
C ILE A 141 -8.11 2.25 17.65
N GLY A 142 -8.72 1.29 18.32
CA GLY A 142 -10.04 0.78 17.94
C GLY A 142 -9.94 -0.31 16.87
N ASN A 143 -11.00 -0.51 16.12
CA ASN A 143 -11.08 -1.57 15.10
C ASN A 143 -10.65 -1.07 13.71
N ASN A 144 -9.55 -0.32 13.62
CA ASN A 144 -9.07 0.18 12.34
C ASN A 144 -8.53 -0.97 11.48
N THR A 145 -8.93 -0.97 10.23
CA THR A 145 -8.51 -1.94 9.21
C THR A 145 -7.49 -1.33 8.24
N ALA A 146 -6.89 -2.16 7.39
CA ALA A 146 -6.08 -1.68 6.29
C ALA A 146 -6.88 -0.78 5.32
N GLY A 147 -8.17 -1.05 5.15
CA GLY A 147 -9.09 -0.18 4.40
C GLY A 147 -9.26 1.20 5.06
N ASP A 148 -9.40 1.24 6.39
CA ASP A 148 -9.48 2.51 7.15
C ASP A 148 -8.16 3.29 7.07
N LEU A 149 -7.02 2.58 7.11
CA LEU A 149 -5.70 3.19 6.90
C LEU A 149 -5.58 3.82 5.50
N LEU A 150 -6.03 3.11 4.46
CA LEU A 150 -6.05 3.66 3.11
C LEU A 150 -6.95 4.90 3.01
N LEU A 151 -8.12 4.88 3.64
CA LEU A 151 -9.02 6.04 3.68
C LEU A 151 -8.34 7.24 4.37
N LEU A 152 -7.70 7.01 5.51
CA LEU A 152 -6.96 8.05 6.24
C LEU A 152 -5.82 8.65 5.41
N ALA A 153 -5.03 7.80 4.73
CA ALA A 153 -3.94 8.23 3.86
C ALA A 153 -4.45 9.08 2.68
N ASN A 154 -5.56 8.68 2.05
CA ASN A 154 -6.20 9.46 0.99
C ASN A 154 -6.73 10.80 1.50
N GLN A 155 -7.32 10.84 2.70
CA GLN A 155 -7.74 12.10 3.33
C GLN A 155 -6.56 13.03 3.60
N ALA A 156 -5.44 12.49 4.09
CA ALA A 156 -4.22 13.23 4.33
C ALA A 156 -3.62 13.79 3.03
N LEU A 157 -3.55 12.98 1.98
CA LEU A 157 -3.05 13.37 0.66
C LEU A 157 -3.87 14.49 0.01
N ARG A 158 -5.19 14.52 0.21
CA ARG A 158 -6.04 15.62 -0.29
C ARG A 158 -6.01 16.89 0.59
N GLY A 159 -5.20 16.92 1.65
CA GLY A 159 -5.05 18.06 2.52
C GLY A 159 -6.04 18.13 3.69
N ALA A 160 -6.80 17.08 3.95
CA ALA A 160 -7.58 17.01 5.18
C ALA A 160 -6.63 16.90 6.38
N MET A 161 -6.89 17.70 7.43
CA MET A 161 -6.07 17.66 8.63
C MET A 161 -6.23 16.30 9.33
N PRO A 162 -5.14 15.56 9.57
CA PRO A 162 -5.22 14.31 10.32
C PRO A 162 -5.76 14.56 11.73
N PRO A 163 -6.52 13.61 12.31
CA PRO A 163 -6.94 13.70 13.70
C PRO A 163 -5.72 13.65 14.63
N THR A 164 -5.71 14.53 15.64
CA THR A 164 -4.65 14.54 16.66
C THR A 164 -4.61 13.18 17.40
N PRO A 165 -3.42 12.58 17.62
CA PRO A 165 -2.06 13.14 17.46
C PRO A 165 -1.39 12.84 16.11
N LEU A 166 -2.10 12.40 15.09
CA LEU A 166 -1.51 11.95 13.82
C LEU A 166 -0.93 13.11 13.00
N THR A 167 0.11 12.79 12.23
CA THR A 167 0.79 13.66 11.29
C THR A 167 0.90 12.97 9.93
N LEU A 168 1.23 13.69 8.87
CA LEU A 168 1.51 13.08 7.56
C LEU A 168 2.63 12.04 7.65
N SER A 169 3.65 12.28 8.49
CA SER A 169 4.74 11.33 8.70
C SER A 169 4.24 10.06 9.37
N SER A 170 3.47 10.16 10.47
CA SER A 170 2.96 8.98 11.17
C SER A 170 1.98 8.17 10.30
N ILE A 171 1.21 8.82 9.43
CA ILE A 171 0.36 8.12 8.46
C ILE A 171 1.24 7.42 7.41
N ASN A 172 2.28 8.09 6.90
CA ASN A 172 3.23 7.48 5.99
C ASN A 172 3.90 6.24 6.62
N ASP A 173 4.36 6.36 7.86
CA ASP A 173 5.02 5.25 8.58
C ASP A 173 4.06 4.06 8.73
N ALA A 174 2.78 4.31 9.01
CA ALA A 174 1.78 3.26 9.09
C ALA A 174 1.52 2.57 7.75
N VAL A 175 1.40 3.34 6.66
CA VAL A 175 1.21 2.78 5.31
C VAL A 175 2.45 2.01 4.86
N THR A 176 3.65 2.51 5.17
CA THR A 176 4.91 1.82 4.92
C THR A 176 4.98 0.51 5.71
N THR A 177 4.66 0.54 7.01
CA THR A 177 4.58 -0.68 7.85
C THR A 177 3.65 -1.72 7.23
N MET A 178 2.48 -1.29 6.74
CA MET A 178 1.51 -2.20 6.11
C MET A 178 2.06 -2.81 4.82
N ASN A 179 2.69 -2.01 3.97
CA ASN A 179 3.27 -2.50 2.72
C ASN A 179 4.46 -3.44 2.95
N GLU A 180 5.37 -3.10 3.88
CA GLU A 180 6.56 -3.91 4.17
C GLU A 180 6.21 -5.21 4.90
N ALA A 181 5.25 -5.19 5.83
CA ALA A 181 4.86 -6.38 6.59
C ALA A 181 4.32 -7.51 5.71
N PHE A 182 3.68 -7.17 4.59
CA PHE A 182 3.06 -8.13 3.67
C PHE A 182 3.73 -8.17 2.30
N ASP A 183 4.93 -7.59 2.16
CA ASP A 183 5.71 -7.73 0.93
C ASP A 183 6.05 -9.21 0.68
N GLU A 184 6.13 -9.61 -0.58
CA GLU A 184 6.45 -10.97 -1.00
C GLU A 184 5.52 -12.06 -0.41
N CYS A 185 4.22 -11.74 -0.22
CA CYS A 185 3.23 -12.70 0.30
C CYS A 185 3.63 -13.30 1.66
N ARG A 186 3.79 -12.45 2.66
CA ARG A 186 4.11 -12.86 4.04
C ARG A 186 2.85 -13.03 4.88
N ARG A 187 2.94 -13.89 5.89
CA ARG A 187 1.86 -14.14 6.86
C ARG A 187 2.31 -13.74 8.27
N ILE A 188 1.37 -13.23 9.08
CA ILE A 188 1.64 -12.89 10.48
C ILE A 188 1.96 -14.15 11.28
N VAL A 189 3.00 -14.02 12.10
CA VAL A 189 3.44 -15.03 13.06
C VAL A 189 3.82 -14.36 14.37
N PRO A 190 3.87 -15.09 15.50
CA PRO A 190 4.43 -14.57 16.76
C PRO A 190 5.89 -14.13 16.56
N CYS A 191 6.26 -13.01 17.19
CA CYS A 191 7.67 -12.62 17.32
C CYS A 191 8.29 -13.47 18.43
N ASN A 192 9.13 -14.42 18.08
CA ASN A 192 9.85 -15.27 19.03
C ASN A 192 11.14 -14.60 19.54
#